data_826d381a7a40cd89aca690ee1f6095fd
#
_entry.id   826d381a7a40cd89aca690ee1f6095fd
#
_cell.length_a   1.000
_cell.length_b   1.000
_cell.length_c   1.000
_cell.angle_alpha   90.00
_cell.angle_beta   90.00
_cell.angle_gamma   90.00
#
_symmetry.space_group_name_H-M   'P 1'
#
loop_
_entity.id
_entity.type
_entity.pdbx_description
1 polymer ?
#
loop_
_entity_poly.entity_id
_entity_poly.type
_entity_poly.pdbx_seq_one_letter_code
_entity_poly.pdbx_strand_id
1 'polypeptide(L)'
;MKLAVYTKAGQVGLAEIDRPQIEAPNDAIIRIVRTCVCGSDLWHYRNPDIEKGHQNSGHEAIGIVEETGDAVTTIKPGDFVIAPFTHGCGECDACRAGFDGTCDRHIGNNWSDGVQAE
;
A
#
# COMPACT_ATOMS: atom_id res chain seq x y z
N MET A 1 15.78 -1.80 -1.29
CA MET A 1 14.89 -2.33 -2.34
C MET A 1 14.59 -1.25 -3.39
N LYS A 2 14.03 -1.62 -4.54
CA LYS A 2 13.67 -0.64 -5.59
C LYS A 2 12.18 -0.34 -5.53
N LEU A 3 11.84 0.92 -5.74
CA LEU A 3 10.48 1.44 -5.71
C LEU A 3 10.21 2.20 -7.00
N ALA A 4 9.05 1.97 -7.62
CA ALA A 4 8.57 2.79 -8.73
C ALA A 4 8.07 4.14 -8.19
N VAL A 5 8.52 5.23 -8.80
CA VAL A 5 8.17 6.60 -8.37
C VAL A 5 7.81 7.48 -9.56
N TYR A 6 6.94 8.42 -9.35
CA TYR A 6 6.69 9.47 -10.34
C TYR A 6 7.80 10.52 -10.25
N THR A 7 8.57 10.69 -11.30
CA THR A 7 9.71 11.62 -11.34
C THR A 7 9.32 13.00 -11.88
N LYS A 8 8.39 13.05 -12.81
CA LYS A 8 7.71 14.24 -13.33
C LYS A 8 6.47 13.83 -14.11
N ALA A 9 5.67 14.79 -14.53
CA ALA A 9 4.51 14.52 -15.38
C ALA A 9 4.90 13.69 -16.62
N GLY A 10 4.19 12.58 -16.81
CA GLY A 10 4.43 11.64 -17.91
C GLY A 10 5.66 10.74 -17.75
N GLN A 11 6.29 10.71 -16.56
CA GLN A 11 7.46 9.85 -16.32
C GLN A 11 7.39 9.09 -15.00
N VAL A 12 7.76 7.82 -15.09
CA VAL A 12 8.01 6.93 -13.94
C VAL A 12 9.49 6.55 -13.94
N GLY A 13 10.08 6.50 -12.78
CA GLY A 13 11.46 6.07 -12.55
C GLY A 13 11.53 5.04 -11.42
N LEU A 14 12.75 4.69 -11.04
CA LEU A 14 13.03 3.84 -9.89
C LEU A 14 13.84 4.63 -8.86
N ALA A 15 13.42 4.51 -7.60
CA ALA A 15 14.19 4.95 -6.45
C ALA A 15 14.69 3.74 -5.66
N GLU A 16 15.80 3.91 -4.96
CA GLU A 16 16.27 2.93 -3.98
C GLU A 16 15.87 3.41 -2.60
N ILE A 17 15.22 2.52 -1.84
CA ILE A 17 14.78 2.77 -0.47
C ILE A 17 15.20 1.60 0.42
N ASP A 18 15.25 1.85 1.72
CA ASP A 18 15.44 0.81 2.72
C ASP A 18 14.24 -0.15 2.74
N ARG A 19 14.46 -1.37 3.20
CA ARG A 19 13.36 -2.32 3.43
C ARG A 19 12.47 -1.77 4.56
N PRO A 20 11.12 -1.79 4.40
CA PRO A 20 10.23 -1.41 5.48
C PRO A 20 10.42 -2.31 6.70
N GLN A 21 10.09 -1.77 7.87
CA GLN A 21 10.15 -2.46 9.16
C GLN A 21 8.79 -2.37 9.84
N ILE A 22 8.51 -3.29 10.76
CA ILE A 22 7.34 -3.20 11.63
C ILE A 22 7.55 -2.01 12.58
N GLU A 23 6.71 -1.00 12.47
CA GLU A 23 6.75 0.22 13.29
C GLU A 23 5.67 0.20 14.38
N ALA A 24 4.53 -0.43 14.09
CA ALA A 24 3.42 -0.55 15.01
C ALA A 24 3.01 -2.02 15.20
N PRO A 25 2.43 -2.38 16.36
CA PRO A 25 2.08 -3.78 16.65
C PRO A 25 1.00 -4.36 15.72
N ASN A 26 0.28 -3.53 14.97
CA ASN A 26 -0.74 -3.95 13.98
C ASN A 26 -0.25 -3.89 12.52
N ASP A 27 1.03 -3.65 12.29
CA ASP A 27 1.61 -3.66 10.95
C ASP A 27 1.83 -5.08 10.41
N ALA A 28 1.90 -5.18 9.09
CA ALA A 28 2.36 -6.38 8.39
C ALA A 28 3.24 -6.01 7.20
N ILE A 29 4.30 -6.76 6.98
CA ILE A 29 5.16 -6.63 5.80
C ILE A 29 4.77 -7.72 4.81
N ILE A 30 4.47 -7.30 3.58
CA ILE A 30 4.04 -8.17 2.51
C ILE A 30 5.09 -8.13 1.39
N ARG A 31 5.63 -9.29 1.03
CA ARG A 31 6.45 -9.42 -0.16
C ARG A 31 5.55 -9.46 -1.39
N ILE A 32 5.62 -8.43 -2.20
CA ILE A 32 4.77 -8.26 -3.38
C ILE A 32 5.10 -9.32 -4.43
N VAL A 33 4.08 -10.01 -4.91
CA VAL A 33 4.16 -10.99 -6.00
C VAL A 33 3.70 -10.39 -7.32
N ARG A 34 2.63 -9.60 -7.29
CA ARG A 34 2.09 -8.86 -8.44
C ARG A 34 1.45 -7.57 -7.96
N THR A 35 1.54 -6.59 -8.81
CA THR A 35 0.82 -5.31 -8.70
C THR A 35 0.19 -4.97 -10.04
N CYS A 36 -0.73 -4.04 -10.07
CA CYS A 36 -1.33 -3.55 -11.30
C CYS A 36 -1.33 -2.02 -11.35
N VAL A 37 -1.59 -1.50 -12.53
CA VAL A 37 -1.78 -0.06 -12.74
C VAL A 37 -3.28 0.20 -12.76
N CYS A 38 -3.75 1.03 -11.85
CA CYS A 38 -5.13 1.50 -11.80
C CYS A 38 -5.31 2.80 -12.61
N GLY A 39 -6.53 3.08 -13.02
CA GLY A 39 -6.85 4.35 -13.68
C GLY A 39 -6.54 5.58 -12.82
N SER A 40 -6.61 5.48 -11.50
CA SER A 40 -6.27 6.55 -10.57
C SER A 40 -4.78 6.89 -10.55
N ASP A 41 -3.89 5.96 -10.86
CA ASP A 41 -2.46 6.23 -11.00
C ASP A 41 -2.17 7.27 -12.09
N LEU A 42 -3.05 7.36 -13.10
CA LEU A 42 -2.90 8.31 -14.18
C LEU A 42 -3.10 9.76 -13.75
N TRP A 43 -3.78 10.02 -12.65
CA TRP A 43 -3.91 11.36 -12.09
C TRP A 43 -2.55 11.89 -11.64
N HIS A 44 -1.81 11.09 -10.91
CA HIS A 44 -0.44 11.41 -10.49
C HIS A 44 0.50 11.46 -11.68
N TYR A 45 0.43 10.47 -12.57
CA TYR A 45 1.25 10.41 -13.76
C TYR A 45 1.13 11.66 -14.65
N ARG A 46 -0.06 12.26 -14.74
CA ARG A 46 -0.33 13.43 -15.58
C ARG A 46 -0.23 14.76 -14.85
N ASN A 47 -0.05 14.75 -13.53
CA ASN A 47 -0.02 15.97 -12.74
C ASN A 47 1.23 16.81 -13.09
N PRO A 48 1.08 18.05 -13.63
CA PRO A 48 2.22 18.89 -13.95
C PRO A 48 2.95 19.40 -12.70
N ASP A 49 2.26 19.44 -11.55
CA ASP A 49 2.78 19.92 -10.26
C ASP A 49 3.40 18.80 -9.41
N ILE A 50 3.59 17.63 -10.00
CA ILE A 50 4.31 16.55 -9.34
C ILE A 50 5.76 17.00 -9.12
N GLU A 51 6.04 17.42 -7.90
CA GLU A 51 7.36 17.84 -7.51
C GLU A 51 8.33 16.65 -7.50
N LYS A 52 9.57 16.96 -7.83
CA LYS A 52 10.67 16.02 -8.00
C LYS A 52 10.86 15.16 -6.77
N GLY A 53 10.62 13.90 -6.94
CA GLY A 53 11.06 12.87 -6.02
C GLY A 53 10.02 12.51 -4.97
N HIS A 54 9.57 11.28 -5.07
CA HIS A 54 8.95 10.49 -4.01
C HIS A 54 7.43 10.59 -3.85
N GLN A 55 6.70 10.70 -4.93
CA GLN A 55 5.36 10.14 -4.86
C GLN A 55 5.46 8.67 -5.27
N ASN A 56 5.28 7.80 -4.28
CA ASN A 56 5.23 6.36 -4.48
C ASN A 56 4.12 6.02 -5.47
N SER A 57 4.36 5.08 -6.34
CA SER A 57 3.35 4.63 -7.29
C SER A 57 2.72 3.32 -6.84
N GLY A 58 1.43 3.16 -7.18
CA GLY A 58 0.68 1.94 -6.94
C GLY A 58 -0.05 1.90 -5.58
N HIS A 59 -1.16 1.17 -5.57
CA HIS A 59 -2.05 1.02 -4.40
C HIS A 59 -2.86 -0.28 -4.47
N GLU A 60 -2.49 -1.21 -5.34
CA GLU A 60 -3.15 -2.51 -5.49
C GLU A 60 -2.08 -3.59 -5.65
N ALA A 61 -2.07 -4.56 -4.74
CA ALA A 61 -1.07 -5.62 -4.74
C ALA A 61 -1.63 -6.95 -4.27
N ILE A 62 -0.96 -8.02 -4.69
CA ILE A 62 -1.06 -9.33 -4.07
C ILE A 62 0.32 -9.77 -3.63
N GLY A 63 0.40 -10.48 -2.51
CA GLY A 63 1.69 -10.87 -1.98
C GLY A 63 1.62 -11.94 -0.89
N ILE A 64 2.78 -12.25 -0.37
CA ILE A 64 2.97 -13.17 0.73
C ILE A 64 3.35 -12.38 1.97
N VAL A 65 2.67 -12.61 3.08
CA VAL A 65 3.03 -12.02 4.37
C VAL A 65 4.40 -12.54 4.79
N GLU A 66 5.34 -11.66 5.04
CA GLU A 66 6.69 -11.99 5.53
C GLU A 66 6.81 -11.80 7.04
N GLU A 67 6.24 -10.71 7.55
CA GLU A 67 6.35 -10.31 8.95
C GLU A 67 5.03 -9.73 9.43
N THR A 68 4.72 -9.89 10.73
CA THR A 68 3.56 -9.26 11.37
C THR A 68 3.95 -8.72 12.73
N GLY A 69 3.37 -7.60 13.11
CA GLY A 69 3.42 -7.12 14.48
C GLY A 69 2.59 -7.99 15.43
N ASP A 70 2.86 -7.86 16.72
CA ASP A 70 2.31 -8.74 17.77
C ASP A 70 0.78 -8.64 17.94
N ALA A 71 0.15 -7.55 17.50
CA ALA A 71 -1.30 -7.39 17.56
C ALA A 71 -2.04 -7.91 16.32
N VAL A 72 -1.34 -8.34 15.29
CA VAL A 72 -1.95 -8.91 14.08
C VAL A 72 -2.40 -10.34 14.35
N THR A 73 -3.71 -10.59 14.26
CA THR A 73 -4.31 -11.91 14.56
C THR A 73 -5.02 -12.55 13.38
N THR A 74 -5.24 -11.80 12.30
CA THR A 74 -6.05 -12.25 11.14
C THR A 74 -5.23 -12.88 10.03
N ILE A 75 -3.94 -12.58 9.97
CA ILE A 75 -2.99 -13.11 8.99
C ILE A 75 -1.70 -13.51 9.69
N LYS A 76 -0.89 -14.35 9.06
CA LYS A 76 0.41 -14.79 9.59
C LYS A 76 1.45 -14.91 8.47
N PRO A 77 2.73 -14.93 8.79
CA PRO A 77 3.79 -15.18 7.83
C PRO A 77 3.52 -16.45 6.98
N GLY A 78 3.67 -16.32 5.68
CA GLY A 78 3.39 -17.35 4.67
C GLY A 78 1.99 -17.28 4.04
N ASP A 79 1.06 -16.51 4.60
CA ASP A 79 -0.26 -16.36 4.02
C ASP A 79 -0.18 -15.55 2.71
N PHE A 80 -0.97 -15.99 1.71
CA PHE A 80 -1.18 -15.24 0.48
C PHE A 80 -2.31 -14.25 0.70
N VAL A 81 -2.06 -12.97 0.44
CA VAL A 81 -3.00 -11.89 0.70
C VAL A 81 -3.21 -11.00 -0.52
N ILE A 82 -4.38 -10.40 -0.55
CA ILE A 82 -4.74 -9.32 -1.48
C ILE A 82 -4.78 -8.03 -0.66
N ALA A 83 -4.01 -7.04 -1.09
CA ALA A 83 -4.03 -5.71 -0.50
C ALA A 83 -4.89 -4.79 -1.37
N PRO A 84 -6.16 -4.55 -0.99
CA PRO A 84 -7.09 -3.76 -1.77
C PRO A 84 -6.81 -2.26 -1.60
N PHE A 85 -7.37 -1.47 -2.49
CA PHE A 85 -7.29 -0.01 -2.45
C PHE A 85 -7.90 0.60 -1.18
N THR A 86 -9.00 0.02 -0.69
CA THR A 86 -9.69 0.53 0.51
C THR A 86 -9.33 -0.28 1.74
N HIS A 87 -9.13 0.41 2.85
CA HIS A 87 -8.80 -0.21 4.13
C HIS A 87 -9.83 0.19 5.18
N GLY A 88 -10.36 -0.80 5.86
CA GLY A 88 -11.22 -0.62 7.00
C GLY A 88 -10.50 -0.99 8.30
N CYS A 89 -10.96 -0.44 9.44
CA CYS A 89 -10.41 -0.79 10.75
C CYS A 89 -10.86 -2.18 11.25
N GLY A 90 -11.84 -2.81 10.57
CA GLY A 90 -12.41 -4.11 10.96
C GLY A 90 -13.34 -4.06 12.19
N GLU A 91 -13.42 -2.96 12.93
CA GLU A 91 -14.05 -2.88 14.24
C GLU A 91 -15.29 -1.97 14.30
N CYS A 92 -15.36 -0.91 13.48
CA CYS A 92 -16.50 -0.02 13.46
C CYS A 92 -17.75 -0.68 12.85
N ASP A 93 -18.91 -0.07 13.02
CA ASP A 93 -20.16 -0.65 12.57
C ASP A 93 -20.22 -0.83 11.05
N ALA A 94 -19.65 0.10 10.29
CA ALA A 94 -19.54 0.00 8.83
C ALA A 94 -18.69 -1.22 8.42
N CYS A 95 -17.51 -1.38 9.01
CA CYS A 95 -16.62 -2.51 8.72
C CYS A 95 -17.25 -3.85 9.10
N ARG A 96 -17.88 -3.94 10.27
CA ARG A 96 -18.59 -5.17 10.71
C ARG A 96 -19.77 -5.52 9.82
N ALA A 97 -20.38 -4.53 9.19
CA ALA A 97 -21.45 -4.73 8.21
C ALA A 97 -20.94 -5.06 6.80
N GLY A 98 -19.59 -5.10 6.57
CA GLY A 98 -18.97 -5.38 5.28
C GLY A 98 -18.80 -4.17 4.38
N PHE A 99 -18.91 -2.96 4.92
CA PHE A 99 -18.73 -1.69 4.20
C PHE A 99 -17.43 -0.99 4.63
N ASP A 100 -16.31 -1.66 4.50
CA ASP A 100 -14.98 -1.17 4.87
C ASP A 100 -14.57 0.11 4.13
N GLY A 101 -15.02 0.29 2.88
CA GLY A 101 -14.81 1.53 2.12
C GLY A 101 -15.45 2.78 2.73
N THR A 102 -16.36 2.61 3.69
CA THR A 102 -17.02 3.71 4.46
C THR A 102 -16.63 3.66 5.94
N CYS A 103 -15.44 3.18 6.23
CA CYS A 103 -14.94 3.06 7.60
C CYS A 103 -14.98 4.41 8.33
N ASP A 104 -15.62 4.46 9.51
CA ASP A 104 -15.74 5.66 10.32
C ASP A 104 -14.40 6.20 10.83
N ARG A 105 -13.40 5.33 10.97
CA ARG A 105 -12.05 5.69 11.41
C ARG A 105 -11.14 6.07 10.27
N HIS A 106 -11.59 5.87 9.05
CA HIS A 106 -10.88 6.10 7.78
C HIS A 106 -9.35 6.04 7.95
N ILE A 107 -8.85 4.85 8.18
CA ILE A 107 -7.41 4.62 8.21
C ILE A 107 -6.94 4.90 6.80
N GLY A 108 -6.37 6.09 6.59
CA GLY A 108 -5.89 6.51 5.28
C GLY A 108 -4.91 5.49 4.70
N ASN A 109 -4.69 5.55 3.41
CA ASN A 109 -3.71 4.71 2.73
C ASN A 109 -2.31 4.98 3.30
N ASN A 110 -1.97 4.32 4.40
CA ASN A 110 -0.63 4.34 4.95
C ASN A 110 0.25 3.29 4.23
N TRP A 111 0.20 3.33 2.90
CA TRP A 111 1.25 2.73 2.10
C TRP A 111 2.45 3.67 2.16
N SER A 112 3.24 3.56 3.23
CA SER A 112 4.37 4.46 3.42
C SER A 112 5.38 4.38 2.28
N ASP A 113 5.45 3.23 1.62
CA ASP A 113 6.49 2.95 0.65
C ASP A 113 5.98 2.54 -0.74
N GLY A 114 4.67 2.62 -0.96
CA GLY A 114 4.05 2.18 -2.22
C GLY A 114 4.06 0.66 -2.40
N VAL A 115 3.28 0.18 -3.34
CA VAL A 115 3.17 -1.26 -3.61
C VAL A 115 3.92 -1.73 -4.85
N GLN A 116 4.44 -0.81 -5.67
CA GLN A 116 5.27 -1.17 -6.82
C GLN A 116 6.75 -1.21 -6.41
N ALA A 117 7.04 -1.93 -5.34
CA ALA A 117 8.36 -2.15 -4.78
C ALA A 117 8.79 -3.61 -4.90
N GLU A 118 10.12 -3.81 -4.90
CA GLU A 118 10.78 -5.12 -5.06
C GLU A 118 11.08 -5.76 -3.71
#